data_3b88b9ba7045162b55865e80e2ed6bcb
#
_entry.id   3b88b9ba7045162b55865e80e2ed6bcb
#
_cell.length_a   1.000
_cell.length_b   1.000
_cell.length_c   1.000
_cell.angle_alpha   90.00
_cell.angle_beta   90.00
_cell.angle_gamma   90.00
#
_symmetry.space_group_name_H-M   'P 1'
#
loop_
_entity.id
_entity.type
_entity.pdbx_description
1 polymer ?
#
loop_
_entity_poly.entity_id
_entity_poly.type
_entity_poly.pdbx_seq_one_letter_code
_entity_poly.pdbx_strand_id
1 'polypeptide(L)'
;KMGRVGLHTHPYILASHSYAEESSPIHRGVFVSRKILGRTLRPPKEAVSFRNADYNPNWTMRQKVTALTKPANCMSCHDLINATGFTLEGFDTTGRTRTNLGTKPLNLSTEYLDENGNQKKLDGAQGLLQEALKSTRSSKYFIEELCKHLAKHPIQSYSNLNFLELSKMLSSKKLAIKDLYLKIAMQAATDDFVFDN
;
A
#
# COMPACT_ATOMS: atom_id res chain seq x y z
N LYS A 1 -17.63 -5.39 -13.18
CA LYS A 1 -17.97 -5.18 -11.75
C LYS A 1 -16.67 -4.86 -11.03
N MET A 2 -16.57 -3.66 -10.48
CA MET A 2 -15.49 -3.31 -9.57
C MET A 2 -15.66 -4.16 -8.30
N GLY A 3 -14.85 -5.22 -8.19
CA GLY A 3 -14.89 -6.13 -7.05
C GLY A 3 -13.94 -5.68 -5.94
N ARG A 4 -14.25 -6.05 -4.69
CA ARG A 4 -13.26 -5.95 -3.60
C ARG A 4 -12.16 -6.97 -3.83
N VAL A 5 -10.93 -6.56 -3.62
CA VAL A 5 -9.74 -7.41 -3.81
C VAL A 5 -8.71 -7.11 -2.73
N GLY A 6 -8.26 -8.13 -2.05
CA GLY A 6 -7.23 -8.00 -1.03
C GLY A 6 -7.58 -7.10 0.16
N LEU A 7 -6.64 -6.97 1.08
CA LEU A 7 -6.78 -6.21 2.33
C LEU A 7 -7.02 -4.71 2.10
N HIS A 8 -6.37 -4.12 1.07
CA HIS A 8 -6.45 -2.69 0.78
C HIS A 8 -7.83 -2.22 0.31
N THR A 9 -8.77 -3.13 0.01
CA THR A 9 -10.17 -2.80 -0.28
C THR A 9 -11.12 -3.17 0.85
N HIS A 10 -10.60 -3.55 2.02
CA HIS A 10 -11.45 -3.84 3.19
C HIS A 10 -12.15 -2.54 3.65
N PRO A 11 -13.48 -2.56 3.91
CA PRO A 11 -14.24 -1.35 4.23
C PRO A 11 -13.67 -0.56 5.41
N TYR A 12 -13.30 -1.25 6.48
CA TYR A 12 -12.69 -0.64 7.66
C TYR A 12 -11.40 0.13 7.30
N ILE A 13 -10.52 -0.46 6.50
CA ILE A 13 -9.27 0.18 6.07
C ILE A 13 -9.54 1.40 5.20
N LEU A 14 -10.47 1.29 4.26
CA LEU A 14 -10.84 2.41 3.40
C LEU A 14 -11.47 3.56 4.18
N ALA A 15 -12.32 3.25 5.16
CA ALA A 15 -12.96 4.24 6.02
C ALA A 15 -11.95 4.89 6.98
N SER A 16 -11.08 4.11 7.63
CA SER A 16 -10.07 4.65 8.55
C SER A 16 -9.03 5.57 7.86
N HIS A 17 -8.93 5.48 6.52
CA HIS A 17 -8.07 6.32 5.69
C HIS A 17 -8.89 7.26 4.80
N SER A 18 -9.96 7.82 5.33
CA SER A 18 -10.81 8.82 4.67
C SER A 18 -10.93 10.07 5.54
N TYR A 19 -11.32 11.19 4.94
CA TYR A 19 -11.84 12.34 5.67
C TYR A 19 -13.30 12.06 6.08
N ALA A 20 -13.89 12.95 6.89
CA ALA A 20 -15.26 12.77 7.35
C ALA A 20 -16.28 12.72 6.19
N GLU A 21 -16.11 13.58 5.20
CA GLU A 21 -17.06 13.75 4.09
C GLU A 21 -16.51 13.28 2.74
N GLU A 22 -15.19 13.12 2.62
CA GLU A 22 -14.51 12.81 1.35
C GLU A 22 -13.54 11.64 1.50
N SER A 23 -13.38 10.85 0.45
CA SER A 23 -12.28 9.89 0.37
C SER A 23 -10.94 10.62 0.44
N SER A 24 -9.91 9.94 0.96
CA SER A 24 -8.56 10.52 0.98
C SER A 24 -7.58 9.68 0.17
N PRO A 25 -7.34 10.03 -1.10
CA PRO A 25 -6.32 9.37 -1.90
C PRO A 25 -4.94 9.42 -1.24
N ILE A 26 -4.61 10.52 -0.56
CA ILE A 26 -3.31 10.68 0.12
C ILE A 26 -3.17 9.67 1.26
N HIS A 27 -4.12 9.60 2.20
CA HIS A 27 -4.04 8.65 3.32
C HIS A 27 -4.06 7.20 2.85
N ARG A 28 -4.95 6.85 1.91
CA ARG A 28 -5.02 5.52 1.30
C ARG A 28 -3.72 5.18 0.57
N GLY A 29 -3.16 6.13 -0.18
CA GLY A 29 -1.90 5.98 -0.89
C GLY A 29 -0.70 5.78 0.05
N VAL A 30 -0.63 6.52 1.15
CA VAL A 30 0.39 6.33 2.19
C VAL A 30 0.27 4.96 2.83
N PHE A 31 -0.95 4.53 3.17
CA PHE A 31 -1.19 3.18 3.71
C PHE A 31 -0.71 2.10 2.74
N VAL A 32 -1.13 2.17 1.48
CA VAL A 32 -0.71 1.20 0.45
C VAL A 32 0.79 1.21 0.26
N SER A 33 1.38 2.38 0.10
CA SER A 33 2.82 2.50 -0.14
C SER A 33 3.65 1.92 1.01
N ARG A 34 3.27 2.22 2.27
CA ARG A 34 4.00 1.74 3.45
C ARG A 34 3.67 0.30 3.82
N LYS A 35 2.37 -0.06 3.85
CA LYS A 35 1.89 -1.31 4.48
C LYS A 35 1.64 -2.44 3.49
N ILE A 36 1.54 -2.14 2.19
CA ILE A 36 1.35 -3.14 1.14
C ILE A 36 2.61 -3.26 0.28
N LEU A 37 3.16 -2.12 -0.18
CA LEU A 37 4.34 -2.11 -1.06
C LEU A 37 5.68 -2.07 -0.31
N GLY A 38 5.68 -1.95 1.02
CA GLY A 38 6.88 -1.91 1.84
C GLY A 38 7.82 -0.73 1.53
N ARG A 39 7.26 0.40 1.09
CA ARG A 39 8.05 1.59 0.76
C ARG A 39 8.28 2.46 2.00
N THR A 40 9.50 2.90 2.20
CA THR A 40 9.82 3.89 3.23
C THR A 40 9.45 5.27 2.71
N LEU A 41 8.47 5.90 3.34
CA LEU A 41 8.10 7.28 3.08
C LEU A 41 8.57 8.13 4.28
N ARG A 42 9.50 9.04 4.04
CA ARG A 42 9.95 9.99 5.07
C ARG A 42 8.81 10.98 5.37
N PRO A 43 8.67 11.42 6.63
CA PRO A 43 7.76 12.52 6.94
C PRO A 43 8.11 13.76 6.12
N PRO A 44 7.13 14.52 5.62
CA PRO A 44 7.41 15.77 4.95
C PRO A 44 8.02 16.78 5.94
N LYS A 45 8.92 17.63 5.47
CA LYS A 45 9.46 18.74 6.29
C LYS A 45 8.36 19.73 6.65
N GLU A 46 7.45 19.96 5.71
CA GLU A 46 6.28 20.81 5.86
C GLU A 46 5.06 20.04 5.37
N ALA A 47 4.01 20.00 6.17
CA ALA A 47 2.74 19.40 5.80
C ALA A 47 1.75 20.49 5.45
N VAL A 48 1.17 20.39 4.26
CA VAL A 48 0.05 21.25 3.85
C VAL A 48 -1.25 20.52 4.18
N SER A 49 -2.08 21.15 5.00
CA SER A 49 -3.41 20.61 5.32
C SER A 49 -4.32 20.65 4.10
N PHE A 50 -4.95 19.53 3.79
CA PHE A 50 -6.01 19.51 2.79
C PHE A 50 -7.28 20.17 3.38
N ARG A 51 -7.80 21.19 2.69
CA ARG A 51 -9.07 21.83 3.00
C ARG A 51 -9.95 21.83 1.77
N ASN A 52 -11.06 21.12 1.83
CA ASN A 52 -11.96 20.93 0.69
C ASN A 52 -12.50 22.26 0.13
N ALA A 53 -12.74 23.24 1.02
CA ALA A 53 -13.24 24.57 0.66
C ALA A 53 -12.29 25.39 -0.24
N ASP A 54 -11.01 25.04 -0.27
CA ASP A 54 -9.98 25.73 -1.09
C ASP A 54 -10.07 25.34 -2.58
N TYR A 55 -10.91 24.36 -2.94
CA TYR A 55 -11.00 23.81 -4.29
C TYR A 55 -12.39 23.95 -4.88
N ASN A 56 -12.45 23.90 -6.21
CA ASN A 56 -13.73 23.88 -6.91
C ASN A 56 -14.59 22.70 -6.42
N PRO A 57 -15.81 22.91 -5.96
CA PRO A 57 -16.68 21.86 -5.43
C PRO A 57 -17.01 20.78 -6.48
N ASN A 58 -16.93 21.13 -7.77
CA ASN A 58 -17.16 20.18 -8.86
C ASN A 58 -15.93 19.31 -9.22
N TRP A 59 -14.79 19.52 -8.57
CA TRP A 59 -13.60 18.70 -8.80
C TRP A 59 -13.70 17.36 -8.06
N THR A 60 -13.20 16.30 -8.72
CA THR A 60 -12.97 15.03 -8.07
C THR A 60 -11.83 15.14 -7.06
N MET A 61 -11.76 14.25 -6.07
CA MET A 61 -10.63 14.20 -5.13
C MET A 61 -9.30 14.05 -5.86
N ARG A 62 -9.25 13.29 -6.95
CA ARG A 62 -8.07 13.20 -7.81
C ARG A 62 -7.62 14.57 -8.33
N GLN A 63 -8.53 15.39 -8.82
CA GLN A 63 -8.21 16.75 -9.30
C GLN A 63 -7.71 17.66 -8.18
N LYS A 64 -8.38 17.65 -7.02
CA LYS A 64 -8.00 18.43 -5.84
C LYS A 64 -6.60 18.04 -5.35
N VAL A 65 -6.34 16.73 -5.20
CA VAL A 65 -5.05 16.22 -4.73
C VAL A 65 -3.94 16.49 -5.75
N THR A 66 -4.19 16.33 -7.04
CA THR A 66 -3.21 16.65 -8.08
C THR A 66 -2.82 18.13 -8.03
N ALA A 67 -3.78 19.05 -7.83
CA ALA A 67 -3.48 20.48 -7.68
C ALA A 67 -2.68 20.76 -6.41
N LEU A 68 -3.05 20.16 -5.28
CA LEU A 68 -2.36 20.34 -3.99
C LEU A 68 -0.90 19.90 -4.05
N THR A 69 -0.64 18.78 -4.71
CA THR A 69 0.67 18.11 -4.69
C THR A 69 1.54 18.44 -5.90
N LYS A 70 1.11 19.41 -6.76
CA LYS A 70 1.81 19.80 -7.97
C LYS A 70 3.26 20.31 -7.78
N PRO A 71 3.62 21.02 -6.67
CA PRO A 71 4.99 21.47 -6.46
C PRO A 71 6.00 20.31 -6.49
N ALA A 72 7.16 20.53 -7.10
CA ALA A 72 8.17 19.50 -7.33
C ALA A 72 8.68 18.84 -6.04
N ASN A 73 8.81 19.62 -4.95
CA ASN A 73 9.16 19.11 -3.62
C ASN A 73 8.10 18.13 -3.05
N CYS A 74 6.82 18.32 -3.40
CA CYS A 74 5.74 17.41 -3.00
C CYS A 74 5.77 16.13 -3.85
N MET A 75 6.03 16.26 -5.16
CA MET A 75 6.00 15.14 -6.09
C MET A 75 7.06 14.08 -5.82
N SER A 76 8.14 14.40 -5.12
CA SER A 76 9.17 13.43 -4.72
C SER A 76 8.60 12.22 -3.94
N CYS A 77 7.49 12.41 -3.22
CA CYS A 77 6.77 11.34 -2.51
C CYS A 77 5.39 11.10 -3.14
N HIS A 78 4.72 12.17 -3.58
CA HIS A 78 3.35 12.08 -4.08
C HIS A 78 3.24 11.44 -5.46
N ASP A 79 4.31 11.28 -6.21
CA ASP A 79 4.30 10.46 -7.41
C ASP A 79 3.78 9.04 -7.11
N LEU A 80 4.34 8.37 -6.12
CA LEU A 80 3.88 7.05 -5.68
C LEU A 80 2.57 7.11 -4.86
N ILE A 81 2.46 8.06 -3.92
CA ILE A 81 1.31 8.16 -3.02
C ILE A 81 0.04 8.40 -3.82
N ASN A 82 0.06 9.36 -4.74
CA ASN A 82 -1.09 9.69 -5.57
C ASN A 82 -1.43 8.53 -6.50
N ALA A 83 -0.42 7.93 -7.14
CA ALA A 83 -0.64 6.81 -8.04
C ALA A 83 -1.37 5.66 -7.34
N THR A 84 -0.91 5.23 -6.18
CA THR A 84 -1.53 4.12 -5.43
C THR A 84 -2.89 4.52 -4.84
N GLY A 85 -3.02 5.76 -4.34
CA GLY A 85 -4.27 6.25 -3.76
C GLY A 85 -5.40 6.42 -4.78
N PHE A 86 -5.09 6.91 -5.98
CA PHE A 86 -6.09 7.09 -7.04
C PHE A 86 -6.71 5.78 -7.53
N THR A 87 -6.00 4.67 -7.42
CA THR A 87 -6.57 3.34 -7.73
C THR A 87 -7.73 2.96 -6.81
N LEU A 88 -7.81 3.59 -5.62
CA LEU A 88 -8.81 3.32 -4.59
C LEU A 88 -9.97 4.33 -4.56
N GLU A 89 -10.00 5.28 -5.49
CA GLU A 89 -11.10 6.26 -5.60
C GLU A 89 -12.44 5.64 -6.05
N GLY A 90 -12.42 4.40 -6.54
CA GLY A 90 -13.61 3.60 -6.77
C GLY A 90 -14.34 3.16 -5.48
N PHE A 91 -13.89 3.65 -4.32
CA PHE A 91 -14.52 3.41 -3.01
C PHE A 91 -14.77 4.75 -2.30
N ASP A 92 -15.96 4.93 -1.76
CA ASP A 92 -16.35 6.10 -1.00
C ASP A 92 -15.70 6.16 0.41
N THR A 93 -16.14 7.09 1.25
CA THR A 93 -15.64 7.27 2.62
C THR A 93 -15.91 6.07 3.52
N THR A 94 -16.98 5.32 3.27
CA THR A 94 -17.36 4.11 4.03
C THR A 94 -16.84 2.82 3.40
N GLY A 95 -16.10 2.95 2.30
CA GLY A 95 -15.58 1.81 1.54
C GLY A 95 -16.61 1.15 0.62
N ARG A 96 -17.77 1.76 0.33
CA ARG A 96 -18.70 1.26 -0.69
C ARG A 96 -18.13 1.52 -2.07
N THR A 97 -18.40 0.63 -3.01
CA THR A 97 -17.97 0.79 -4.40
C THR A 97 -18.75 1.89 -5.10
N ARG A 98 -18.05 2.71 -5.87
CA ARG A 98 -18.62 3.75 -6.72
C ARG A 98 -17.89 3.79 -8.08
N THR A 99 -18.62 4.10 -9.15
CA THR A 99 -18.07 4.28 -10.50
C THR A 99 -18.01 5.75 -10.91
N ASN A 100 -18.84 6.56 -10.26
CA ASN A 100 -19.01 7.98 -10.57
C ASN A 100 -18.92 8.81 -9.29
N LEU A 101 -18.59 10.09 -9.46
CA LEU A 101 -18.82 11.15 -8.47
C LEU A 101 -19.86 12.09 -9.08
N GLY A 102 -21.10 12.04 -8.57
CA GLY A 102 -22.23 12.64 -9.24
C GLY A 102 -22.42 12.06 -10.65
N THR A 103 -22.41 12.90 -11.68
CA THR A 103 -22.51 12.49 -13.08
C THR A 103 -21.17 12.16 -13.74
N LYS A 104 -20.05 12.43 -13.06
CA LYS A 104 -18.70 12.26 -13.64
C LYS A 104 -18.15 10.87 -13.41
N PRO A 105 -17.72 10.14 -14.45
CA PRO A 105 -17.05 8.86 -14.27
C PRO A 105 -15.70 9.05 -13.59
N LEU A 106 -15.34 8.13 -12.71
CA LEU A 106 -14.06 8.14 -12.02
C LEU A 106 -12.98 7.52 -12.91
N ASN A 107 -11.84 8.20 -13.01
CA ASN A 107 -10.63 7.63 -13.61
C ASN A 107 -9.80 6.95 -12.53
N LEU A 108 -9.71 5.63 -12.55
CA LEU A 108 -8.96 4.81 -11.61
C LEU A 108 -7.62 4.32 -12.16
N SER A 109 -7.35 4.60 -13.45
CA SER A 109 -6.07 4.27 -14.07
C SER A 109 -5.01 5.30 -13.69
N THR A 110 -3.81 4.83 -13.40
CA THR A 110 -2.68 5.68 -13.01
C THR A 110 -1.36 4.99 -13.39
N GLU A 111 -0.28 5.76 -13.33
CA GLU A 111 1.06 5.26 -13.61
C GLU A 111 1.98 5.57 -12.43
N TYR A 112 2.97 4.73 -12.20
CA TYR A 112 4.02 4.95 -11.20
C TYR A 112 5.31 4.24 -11.61
N LEU A 113 6.42 4.60 -10.95
CA LEU A 113 7.69 3.89 -11.13
C LEU A 113 7.80 2.75 -10.10
N ASP A 114 8.04 1.54 -10.60
CA ASP A 114 8.27 0.36 -9.74
C ASP A 114 9.60 0.46 -8.98
N GLU A 115 9.97 -0.58 -8.28
CA GLU A 115 11.20 -0.63 -7.49
C GLU A 115 12.48 -0.65 -8.35
N ASN A 116 12.36 -0.93 -9.64
CA ASN A 116 13.45 -0.97 -10.61
C ASN A 116 13.48 0.29 -11.49
N GLY A 117 12.60 1.26 -11.26
CA GLY A 117 12.46 2.47 -12.05
C GLY A 117 11.67 2.29 -13.36
N ASN A 118 11.02 1.16 -13.56
CA ASN A 118 10.19 0.93 -14.74
C ASN A 118 8.80 1.55 -14.55
N GLN A 119 8.32 2.22 -15.60
CA GLN A 119 6.96 2.76 -15.60
C GLN A 119 5.94 1.63 -15.66
N LYS A 120 5.00 1.65 -14.73
CA LYS A 120 3.91 0.68 -14.59
C LYS A 120 2.57 1.39 -14.60
N LYS A 121 1.62 0.75 -15.27
CA LYS A 121 0.23 1.18 -15.26
C LYS A 121 -0.57 0.36 -14.25
N LEU A 122 -1.37 1.04 -13.43
CA LEU A 122 -2.30 0.45 -12.48
C LEU A 122 -3.73 0.76 -12.91
N ASP A 123 -4.56 -0.25 -13.01
CA ASP A 123 -5.98 -0.10 -13.33
C ASP A 123 -6.83 -0.47 -12.10
N GLY A 124 -7.11 0.54 -11.28
CA GLY A 124 -7.88 0.41 -10.05
C GLY A 124 -7.26 -0.52 -9.01
N ALA A 125 -8.04 -0.93 -8.04
CA ALA A 125 -7.60 -1.79 -6.95
C ALA A 125 -7.08 -3.15 -7.40
N GLN A 126 -7.63 -3.70 -8.50
CA GLN A 126 -7.19 -4.98 -9.04
C GLN A 126 -5.78 -4.89 -9.64
N GLY A 127 -5.48 -3.82 -10.40
CA GLY A 127 -4.15 -3.58 -10.94
C GLY A 127 -3.12 -3.41 -9.82
N LEU A 128 -3.48 -2.66 -8.79
CA LEU A 128 -2.64 -2.49 -7.59
C LEU A 128 -2.35 -3.83 -6.89
N LEU A 129 -3.36 -4.70 -6.71
CA LEU A 129 -3.16 -6.02 -6.13
C LEU A 129 -2.19 -6.87 -6.96
N GLN A 130 -2.38 -6.90 -8.27
CA GLN A 130 -1.51 -7.70 -9.15
C GLN A 130 -0.06 -7.24 -9.09
N GLU A 131 0.16 -5.94 -8.99
CA GLU A 131 1.51 -5.39 -8.85
C GLU A 131 2.13 -5.74 -7.50
N ALA A 132 1.38 -5.58 -6.40
CA ALA A 132 1.84 -5.95 -5.07
C ALA A 132 2.22 -7.44 -4.96
N LEU A 133 1.43 -8.33 -5.59
CA LEU A 133 1.70 -9.77 -5.59
C LEU A 133 2.95 -10.16 -6.39
N LYS A 134 3.34 -9.37 -7.38
CA LYS A 134 4.57 -9.59 -8.18
C LYS A 134 5.81 -8.99 -7.53
N SER A 135 5.63 -8.03 -6.63
CA SER A 135 6.73 -7.29 -6.02
C SER A 135 7.44 -8.12 -4.96
N THR A 136 8.74 -8.36 -5.16
CA THR A 136 9.61 -8.97 -4.16
C THR A 136 9.70 -8.11 -2.90
N ARG A 137 9.66 -6.78 -3.04
CA ARG A 137 9.64 -5.84 -1.90
C ARG A 137 8.40 -6.00 -1.04
N SER A 138 7.22 -6.09 -1.66
CA SER A 138 5.95 -6.33 -0.95
C SER A 138 6.01 -7.66 -0.18
N SER A 139 6.52 -8.71 -0.82
CA SER A 139 6.70 -10.03 -0.19
C SER A 139 7.66 -9.97 0.99
N LYS A 140 8.81 -9.29 0.83
CA LYS A 140 9.78 -9.07 1.91
C LYS A 140 9.14 -8.35 3.10
N TYR A 141 8.49 -7.22 2.83
CA TYR A 141 7.82 -6.44 3.87
C TYR A 141 6.77 -7.27 4.62
N PHE A 142 5.95 -8.03 3.89
CA PHE A 142 4.96 -8.90 4.50
C PHE A 142 5.59 -9.94 5.43
N ILE A 143 6.67 -10.60 5.01
CA ILE A 143 7.40 -11.60 5.81
C ILE A 143 8.02 -10.95 7.06
N GLU A 144 8.62 -9.76 6.92
CA GLU A 144 9.19 -9.00 8.04
C GLU A 144 8.14 -8.65 9.09
N GLU A 145 7.00 -8.11 8.66
CA GLU A 145 5.92 -7.76 9.59
C GLU A 145 5.29 -9.01 10.22
N LEU A 146 5.15 -10.10 9.47
CA LEU A 146 4.66 -11.36 10.00
C LEU A 146 5.61 -11.92 11.07
N CYS A 147 6.92 -11.91 10.80
CA CYS A 147 7.94 -12.37 11.73
C CYS A 147 7.92 -11.54 13.02
N LYS A 148 7.91 -10.22 12.93
CA LYS A 148 7.79 -9.32 14.08
C LYS A 148 6.52 -9.58 14.88
N HIS A 149 5.41 -9.88 14.20
CA HIS A 149 4.15 -10.15 14.87
C HIS A 149 4.15 -11.48 15.63
N LEU A 150 4.65 -12.53 15.00
CA LEU A 150 4.66 -13.90 15.54
C LEU A 150 5.76 -14.11 16.58
N ALA A 151 6.97 -13.80 16.20
CA ALA A 151 8.18 -14.11 16.97
C ALA A 151 8.66 -12.94 17.83
N LYS A 152 8.08 -11.74 17.67
CA LYS A 152 8.46 -10.49 18.36
C LYS A 152 9.88 -10.00 18.08
N HIS A 153 10.58 -10.65 17.15
CA HIS A 153 11.92 -10.32 16.70
C HIS A 153 11.96 -10.09 15.19
N PRO A 154 12.90 -9.29 14.68
CA PRO A 154 13.08 -9.15 13.23
C PRO A 154 13.59 -10.46 12.64
N ILE A 155 13.25 -10.72 11.37
CA ILE A 155 13.63 -11.97 10.69
C ILE A 155 15.15 -12.17 10.62
N GLN A 156 15.92 -11.09 10.60
CA GLN A 156 17.38 -11.08 10.57
C GLN A 156 18.01 -11.73 11.83
N SER A 157 17.24 -11.85 12.91
CA SER A 157 17.67 -12.54 14.13
C SER A 157 17.68 -14.07 13.99
N TYR A 158 17.18 -14.61 12.87
CA TYR A 158 17.10 -16.05 12.62
C TYR A 158 18.05 -16.45 11.49
N SER A 159 19.18 -17.07 11.86
CA SER A 159 20.26 -17.43 10.93
C SER A 159 19.85 -18.45 9.85
N ASN A 160 18.88 -19.33 10.17
CA ASN A 160 18.46 -20.42 9.30
C ASN A 160 17.28 -20.07 8.37
N LEU A 161 16.69 -18.87 8.51
CA LEU A 161 15.63 -18.40 7.60
C LEU A 161 16.24 -17.68 6.40
N ASN A 162 16.24 -18.34 5.24
CA ASN A 162 16.60 -17.67 4.00
C ASN A 162 15.49 -16.73 3.54
N PHE A 163 15.57 -15.49 4.03
CA PHE A 163 14.61 -14.43 3.77
C PHE A 163 14.37 -14.14 2.29
N LEU A 164 15.44 -14.15 1.49
CA LEU A 164 15.34 -13.89 0.06
C LEU A 164 14.61 -15.03 -0.67
N GLU A 165 14.89 -16.26 -0.28
CA GLU A 165 14.24 -17.44 -0.83
C GLU A 165 12.75 -17.46 -0.49
N LEU A 166 12.39 -17.25 0.77
CA LEU A 166 10.99 -17.15 1.22
C LEU A 166 10.23 -16.07 0.44
N SER A 167 10.86 -14.91 0.23
CA SER A 167 10.25 -13.81 -0.52
C SER A 167 9.99 -14.17 -1.98
N LYS A 168 10.93 -14.86 -2.62
CA LYS A 168 10.78 -15.35 -4.00
C LYS A 168 9.70 -16.43 -4.10
N MET A 169 9.66 -17.34 -3.14
CA MET A 169 8.65 -18.41 -3.10
C MET A 169 7.23 -17.82 -2.90
N LEU A 170 7.09 -16.83 -2.03
CA LEU A 170 5.81 -16.16 -1.78
C LEU A 170 5.35 -15.38 -3.02
N SER A 171 6.21 -14.56 -3.62
CA SER A 171 5.87 -13.78 -4.82
C SER A 171 5.57 -14.65 -6.04
N SER A 172 6.20 -15.81 -6.16
CA SER A 172 5.92 -16.79 -7.22
C SER A 172 4.76 -17.73 -6.91
N LYS A 173 4.04 -17.53 -5.80
CA LYS A 173 2.91 -18.37 -5.31
C LYS A 173 3.30 -19.83 -5.05
N LYS A 174 4.57 -20.12 -4.82
CA LYS A 174 5.07 -21.46 -4.45
C LYS A 174 5.03 -21.73 -2.95
N LEU A 175 4.71 -20.73 -2.14
CA LEU A 175 4.58 -20.81 -0.69
C LEU A 175 3.23 -20.26 -0.25
N ALA A 176 2.44 -21.07 0.45
CA ALA A 176 1.21 -20.61 1.06
C ALA A 176 1.52 -19.82 2.34
N ILE A 177 0.66 -18.83 2.67
CA ILE A 177 0.82 -18.02 3.91
C ILE A 177 0.82 -18.90 5.15
N LYS A 178 0.02 -19.97 5.19
CA LYS A 178 -0.01 -20.95 6.29
C LYS A 178 1.35 -21.63 6.48
N ASP A 179 1.99 -22.03 5.40
CA ASP A 179 3.29 -22.72 5.45
C ASP A 179 4.41 -21.74 5.85
N LEU A 180 4.33 -20.49 5.39
CA LEU A 180 5.21 -19.43 5.84
C LEU A 180 5.07 -19.18 7.36
N TYR A 181 3.82 -19.11 7.84
CA TYR A 181 3.55 -18.98 9.28
C TYR A 181 4.19 -20.10 10.08
N LEU A 182 3.99 -21.36 9.68
CA LEU A 182 4.56 -22.53 10.35
C LEU A 182 6.09 -22.50 10.34
N LYS A 183 6.71 -22.15 9.22
CA LYS A 183 8.17 -22.02 9.11
C LYS A 183 8.73 -20.98 10.11
N ILE A 184 8.11 -19.80 10.19
CA ILE A 184 8.53 -18.75 11.12
C ILE A 184 8.35 -19.23 12.57
N ALA A 185 7.19 -19.81 12.91
CA ALA A 185 6.88 -20.27 14.24
C ALA A 185 7.83 -21.40 14.71
N MET A 186 8.11 -22.36 13.84
CA MET A 186 9.06 -23.46 14.12
C MET A 186 10.46 -22.92 14.35
N GLN A 187 10.91 -21.99 13.49
CA GLN A 187 12.23 -21.39 13.64
C GLN A 187 12.36 -20.62 14.96
N ALA A 188 11.34 -19.81 15.28
CA ALA A 188 11.32 -19.07 16.54
C ALA A 188 11.31 -19.95 17.79
N ALA A 189 10.82 -21.21 17.66
CA ALA A 189 10.81 -22.17 18.76
C ALA A 189 12.13 -22.96 18.91
N THR A 190 12.96 -23.00 17.86
CA THR A 190 14.18 -23.84 17.81
C THR A 190 15.47 -23.05 17.85
N ASP A 191 15.45 -21.75 17.56
CA ASP A 191 16.65 -20.92 17.62
C ASP A 191 16.94 -20.49 19.07
N ASP A 192 18.11 -20.87 19.57
CA ASP A 192 18.70 -20.20 20.72
C ASP A 192 19.11 -18.80 20.29
N PHE A 193 18.50 -17.78 20.90
CA PHE A 193 18.80 -16.39 20.58
C PHE A 193 20.25 -16.07 20.90
N VAL A 194 21.05 -15.83 19.88
CA VAL A 194 22.36 -15.21 20.06
C VAL A 194 22.12 -13.72 20.31
N PHE A 195 22.13 -13.31 21.57
CA PHE A 195 22.20 -11.90 21.91
C PHE A 195 23.65 -11.46 21.63
N ASP A 196 23.85 -10.69 20.58
CA ASP A 196 25.08 -9.90 20.44
C ASP A 196 25.09 -8.85 21.59
N ASN A 197 26.00 -9.04 22.54
CA ASN A 197 26.30 -8.13 23.63
C ASN A 197 27.04 -6.88 23.14
#